data_d0038e34bc9de664bdc5128cd88e8178
#
_entry.id   d0038e34bc9de664bdc5128cd88e8178
#
_cell.length_a   1.000
_cell.length_b   1.000
_cell.length_c   1.000
_cell.angle_alpha   90.00
_cell.angle_beta   90.00
_cell.angle_gamma   90.00
#
_symmetry.space_group_name_H-M   'P 1'
#
loop_
_entity.id
_entity.type
_entity.pdbx_description
1 polymer ?
#
loop_
_entity_poly.entity_id
_entity_poly.type
_entity_poly.pdbx_seq_one_letter_code
_entity_poly.pdbx_strand_id
1 'polypeptide(L)'
;MITAIVQYRLPPSIDQAACAEHFRRIAPGFRDVPGLIRKQFIYAEDGWAGGVYLWRSRADAEAFYYGIRKRYGMDPEIRYFHTAAVTDNSVDPVLLPAAAE
;
A
#
# COMPACT_ATOMS: atom_id res chain seq x y z
N MET A 1 15.14 4.76 -4.47
CA MET A 1 13.75 4.43 -4.09
C MET A 1 13.50 2.93 -4.20
N ILE A 2 12.62 2.44 -3.38
CA ILE A 2 12.26 1.03 -3.33
C ILE A 2 10.75 0.89 -3.50
N THR A 3 10.35 -0.03 -4.36
CA THR A 3 8.95 -0.43 -4.46
C THR A 3 8.76 -1.73 -3.68
N ALA A 4 7.78 -1.76 -2.79
CA ALA A 4 7.42 -2.98 -2.08
C ALA A 4 6.01 -3.37 -2.46
N ILE A 5 5.83 -4.63 -2.81
CA ILE A 5 4.51 -5.20 -3.05
C ILE A 5 4.21 -6.12 -1.91
N VAL A 6 3.15 -5.80 -1.18
CA VAL A 6 2.74 -6.50 0.03
C VAL A 6 1.40 -7.15 -0.22
N GLN A 7 1.30 -8.44 0.05
CA GLN A 7 0.06 -9.18 -0.19
C GLN A 7 -0.24 -10.11 0.97
N TYR A 8 -1.52 -10.25 1.28
CA TYR A 8 -2.02 -11.19 2.28
C TYR A 8 -3.44 -11.63 1.91
N ARG A 9 -3.86 -12.74 2.47
CA ARG A 9 -5.22 -13.21 2.23
C ARG A 9 -6.16 -12.64 3.27
N LEU A 10 -7.30 -12.18 2.81
CA LEU A 10 -8.35 -11.72 3.71
C LEU A 10 -9.07 -12.92 4.32
N PRO A 11 -9.54 -12.80 5.57
CA PRO A 11 -10.46 -13.79 6.10
C PRO A 11 -11.70 -13.92 5.22
N PRO A 12 -12.26 -15.13 5.08
CA PRO A 12 -13.44 -15.32 4.21
C PRO A 12 -14.64 -14.44 4.58
N SER A 13 -14.68 -13.97 5.81
CA SER A 13 -15.78 -13.12 6.28
C SER A 13 -15.69 -11.68 5.79
N ILE A 14 -14.58 -11.29 5.18
CA ILE A 14 -14.39 -9.91 4.71
C ILE A 14 -14.53 -9.90 3.19
N ASP A 15 -15.62 -9.28 2.71
CA ASP A 15 -15.82 -9.15 1.27
C ASP A 15 -15.10 -7.91 0.72
N GLN A 16 -15.17 -7.75 -0.60
CA GLN A 16 -14.48 -6.66 -1.28
C GLN A 16 -14.96 -5.29 -0.83
N ALA A 17 -16.26 -5.13 -0.61
CA ALA A 17 -16.81 -3.85 -0.21
C ALA A 17 -16.31 -3.45 1.17
N ALA A 18 -16.29 -4.38 2.11
CA ALA A 18 -15.78 -4.12 3.45
C ALA A 18 -14.28 -3.81 3.43
N CYS A 19 -13.53 -4.52 2.59
CA CYS A 19 -12.09 -4.28 2.44
C CYS A 19 -11.83 -2.89 1.88
N ALA A 20 -12.54 -2.51 0.81
CA ALA A 20 -12.38 -1.20 0.20
C ALA A 20 -12.72 -0.08 1.18
N GLU A 21 -13.79 -0.25 1.94
CA GLU A 21 -14.19 0.73 2.93
C GLU A 21 -13.14 0.90 4.02
N HIS A 22 -12.62 -0.21 4.51
CA HIS A 22 -11.56 -0.20 5.53
C HIS A 22 -10.33 0.53 5.01
N PHE A 23 -9.91 0.22 3.79
CA PHE A 23 -8.73 0.87 3.20
C PHE A 23 -8.92 2.37 3.06
N ARG A 24 -10.09 2.80 2.61
CA ARG A 24 -10.37 4.25 2.51
C ARG A 24 -10.32 4.93 3.86
N ARG A 25 -10.76 4.24 4.90
CA ARG A 25 -10.77 4.80 6.25
C ARG A 25 -9.37 4.97 6.81
N ILE A 26 -8.47 4.01 6.57
CA ILE A 26 -7.14 4.07 7.15
C ILE A 26 -6.13 4.82 6.27
N ALA A 27 -6.44 5.04 5.00
CA ALA A 27 -5.48 5.65 4.06
C ALA A 27 -4.90 6.98 4.54
N PRO A 28 -5.69 7.91 5.10
CA PRO A 28 -5.13 9.18 5.54
C PRO A 28 -4.03 9.03 6.60
N GLY A 29 -4.08 8.00 7.41
CA GLY A 29 -3.08 7.77 8.46
C GLY A 29 -1.71 7.42 7.92
N PHE A 30 -1.61 7.10 6.63
CA PHE A 30 -0.32 6.76 6.03
C PHE A 30 0.46 7.98 5.57
N ARG A 31 -0.13 9.18 5.65
CA ARG A 31 0.56 10.39 5.19
C ARG A 31 1.82 10.69 5.97
N ASP A 32 1.85 10.31 7.25
CA ASP A 32 2.97 10.63 8.12
C ASP A 32 3.93 9.46 8.37
N VAL A 33 3.82 8.39 7.60
CA VAL A 33 4.72 7.25 7.74
C VAL A 33 6.10 7.65 7.24
N PRO A 34 7.14 7.54 8.08
CA PRO A 34 8.50 7.98 7.69
C PRO A 34 9.00 7.25 6.45
N GLY A 35 9.46 8.01 5.47
CA GLY A 35 10.05 7.45 4.27
C GLY A 35 9.07 6.95 3.22
N LEU A 36 7.78 6.93 3.51
CA LEU A 36 6.78 6.52 2.55
C LEU A 36 6.46 7.67 1.59
N ILE A 37 6.63 7.44 0.30
CA ILE A 37 6.36 8.44 -0.72
C ILE A 37 4.92 8.33 -1.20
N ARG A 38 4.47 7.12 -1.48
CA ARG A 38 3.09 6.87 -1.87
C ARG A 38 2.74 5.42 -1.62
N LYS A 39 1.44 5.15 -1.52
CA LYS A 39 0.92 3.80 -1.37
C LYS A 39 -0.39 3.67 -2.13
N GLN A 40 -0.54 2.58 -2.86
CA GLN A 40 -1.83 2.16 -3.40
C GLN A 40 -2.31 0.98 -2.58
N PHE A 41 -3.54 1.08 -2.11
CA PHE A 41 -4.20 -0.04 -1.43
C PHE A 41 -4.87 -0.88 -2.50
N ILE A 42 -4.65 -2.18 -2.46
CA ILE A 42 -5.14 -3.08 -3.50
C ILE A 42 -5.91 -4.26 -2.90
N TYR A 43 -6.88 -4.74 -3.65
CA TYR A 43 -7.58 -5.97 -3.30
C TYR A 43 -8.05 -6.65 -4.59
N ALA A 44 -8.14 -7.96 -4.54
CA ALA A 44 -8.53 -8.76 -5.68
C ALA A 44 -9.79 -9.56 -5.37
N GLU A 45 -10.48 -10.00 -6.41
CA GLU A 45 -11.73 -10.74 -6.25
C GLU A 45 -11.54 -12.10 -5.60
N ASP A 46 -10.33 -12.64 -5.68
CA ASP A 46 -10.03 -13.95 -5.09
C ASP A 46 -9.63 -13.91 -3.63
N GLY A 47 -9.76 -12.75 -2.98
CA GLY A 47 -9.50 -12.63 -1.55
C GLY A 47 -8.10 -12.19 -1.18
N TRP A 48 -7.25 -11.88 -2.15
CA TRP A 48 -5.95 -11.27 -1.86
C TRP A 48 -6.09 -9.77 -1.71
N ALA A 49 -5.33 -9.21 -0.80
CA ALA A 49 -5.31 -7.76 -0.57
C ALA A 49 -3.89 -7.33 -0.17
N GLY A 50 -3.67 -6.04 -0.11
CA GLY A 50 -2.38 -5.52 0.31
C GLY A 50 -2.13 -4.10 -0.15
N GLY A 51 -0.90 -3.85 -0.56
CA GLY A 51 -0.52 -2.53 -1.02
C GLY A 51 0.70 -2.54 -1.92
N VAL A 52 0.77 -1.52 -2.75
CA VAL A 52 1.95 -1.22 -3.54
C VAL A 52 2.54 0.06 -2.96
N TYR A 53 3.72 -0.04 -2.41
CA TYR A 53 4.36 1.04 -1.66
C TYR A 53 5.56 1.57 -2.42
N LEU A 54 5.75 2.88 -2.38
CA LEU A 54 6.97 3.50 -2.86
C LEU A 54 7.68 4.14 -1.67
N TRP A 55 8.90 3.71 -1.40
CA TRP A 55 9.68 4.13 -0.24
C TRP A 55 10.93 4.86 -0.66
N ARG A 56 11.40 5.78 0.19
CA ARG A 56 12.69 6.43 -0.03
C ARG A 56 13.84 5.46 0.10
N SER A 57 13.73 4.50 1.01
CA SER A 57 14.80 3.53 1.24
C SER A 57 14.23 2.20 1.71
N ARG A 58 15.01 1.16 1.53
CA ARG A 58 14.63 -0.17 2.02
C ARG A 58 14.60 -0.19 3.55
N ALA A 59 15.50 0.54 4.20
CA ALA A 59 15.52 0.59 5.66
C ALA A 59 14.20 1.14 6.22
N ASP A 60 13.65 2.17 5.60
CA ASP A 60 12.37 2.72 6.03
C ASP A 60 11.25 1.69 5.86
N ALA A 61 11.26 0.99 4.74
CA ALA A 61 10.26 -0.04 4.47
C ALA A 61 10.34 -1.16 5.51
N GLU A 62 11.53 -1.66 5.77
CA GLU A 62 11.71 -2.76 6.72
C GLU A 62 11.31 -2.37 8.13
N ALA A 63 11.62 -1.15 8.54
CA ALA A 63 11.21 -0.66 9.85
C ALA A 63 9.69 -0.63 9.99
N PHE A 64 9.01 -0.17 8.96
CA PHE A 64 7.55 -0.12 8.96
C PHE A 64 6.95 -1.52 9.04
N TYR A 65 7.41 -2.45 8.20
CA TYR A 65 6.84 -3.79 8.17
C TYR A 65 7.16 -4.58 9.43
N TYR A 66 8.33 -4.36 10.01
CA TYR A 66 8.66 -4.96 11.30
C TYR A 66 7.65 -4.51 12.37
N GLY A 67 7.34 -3.23 12.41
CA GLY A 67 6.36 -2.70 13.35
C GLY A 67 4.97 -3.26 13.15
N ILE A 68 4.55 -3.41 11.90
CA ILE A 68 3.24 -3.98 11.57
C ILE A 68 3.17 -5.44 12.00
N ARG A 69 4.19 -6.23 11.69
CA ARG A 69 4.22 -7.63 12.10
C ARG A 69 4.16 -7.78 13.61
N LYS A 70 4.94 -6.95 14.30
CA LYS A 70 4.99 -7.02 15.76
C LYS A 70 3.66 -6.61 16.40
N ARG A 71 3.02 -5.57 15.86
CA ARG A 71 1.79 -5.04 16.45
C ARG A 71 0.58 -5.90 16.16
N TYR A 72 0.45 -6.43 14.95
CA TYR A 72 -0.75 -7.11 14.51
C TYR A 72 -0.58 -8.61 14.32
N GLY A 73 0.63 -9.13 14.44
CA GLY A 73 0.88 -10.55 14.23
C GLY A 73 0.68 -10.99 12.79
N MET A 74 0.68 -10.05 11.85
CA MET A 74 0.51 -10.37 10.44
C MET A 74 1.84 -10.79 9.83
N ASP A 75 1.78 -11.70 8.87
CA ASP A 75 2.96 -12.15 8.14
C ASP A 75 2.68 -12.12 6.63
N PRO A 76 2.57 -10.92 6.05
CA PRO A 76 2.28 -10.81 4.63
C PRO A 76 3.46 -11.24 3.77
N GLU A 77 3.18 -11.56 2.51
CA GLU A 77 4.21 -11.74 1.50
C GLU A 77 4.68 -10.37 1.06
N ILE A 78 6.00 -10.16 1.08
CA ILE A 78 6.57 -8.87 0.70
C ILE A 78 7.67 -9.10 -0.32
N ARG A 79 7.56 -8.39 -1.44
CA ARG A 79 8.63 -8.39 -2.44
C ARG A 79 9.14 -6.97 -2.59
N TYR A 80 10.47 -6.85 -2.65
CA TYR A 80 11.14 -5.57 -2.82
C TYR A 80 11.75 -5.47 -4.20
N PHE A 81 11.67 -4.28 -4.78
CA PHE A 81 12.24 -3.99 -6.09
C PHE A 81 12.92 -2.63 -6.02
N HIS A 82 14.05 -2.51 -6.70
CA HIS A 82 14.61 -1.19 -6.93
C HIS A 82 13.70 -0.45 -7.91
N THR A 83 13.37 0.79 -7.59
CA THR A 83 12.53 1.60 -8.45
C THR A 83 13.41 2.38 -9.41
N ALA A 84 13.39 2.00 -10.67
CA ALA A 84 14.23 2.66 -11.68
C ALA A 84 13.69 4.03 -12.07
N ALA A 85 12.37 4.15 -12.18
CA ALA A 85 11.71 5.37 -12.60
C ALA A 85 10.24 5.32 -12.23
N VAL A 86 9.62 6.47 -12.15
CA VAL A 86 8.18 6.59 -11.92
C VAL A 86 7.61 7.55 -12.94
N THR A 87 6.58 7.11 -13.64
CA THR A 87 5.76 7.99 -14.45
C THR A 87 4.38 8.02 -13.80
N ASP A 88 3.94 9.19 -13.42
CA ASP A 88 2.63 9.32 -12.77
C ASP A 88 1.88 10.49 -13.43
N ASN A 89 1.05 10.16 -14.39
CA ASN A 89 0.30 11.15 -15.13
C ASN A 89 -0.82 11.79 -14.30
N SER A 90 -1.15 11.17 -13.18
CA SER A 90 -2.21 11.70 -12.32
C SER A 90 -1.76 12.88 -11.47
N VAL A 91 -0.46 13.12 -11.38
CA VAL A 91 0.02 14.29 -10.63
C VAL A 91 0.02 15.57 -11.45
N ASP A 92 -0.29 15.48 -12.72
CA ASP A 92 -0.46 16.66 -13.55
C ASP A 92 -1.66 17.46 -13.01
N PRO A 93 -1.49 18.74 -12.68
CA PRO A 93 -2.59 19.52 -12.10
C PRO A 93 -3.82 19.59 -13.00
N VAL A 94 -3.64 19.41 -14.29
CA VAL A 94 -4.75 19.42 -15.22
C VAL A 94 -5.57 18.12 -15.16
N LEU A 95 -4.99 17.06 -14.64
CA LEU A 95 -5.58 15.74 -14.63
C LEU A 95 -5.86 15.26 -13.22
N LEU A 96 -6.35 16.12 -12.37
CA LEU A 96 -6.55 15.76 -10.97
C LEU A 96 -7.37 14.49 -10.84
N PRO A 97 -6.92 13.55 -10.00
CA PRO A 97 -7.48 12.22 -9.96
C PRO A 97 -8.87 12.12 -9.37
N ALA A 98 -9.35 13.16 -8.78
CA ALA A 98 -10.70 13.12 -8.25
C ALA A 98 -11.69 12.69 -9.31
N ALA A 99 -11.36 12.95 -10.53
CA ALA A 99 -12.23 12.57 -11.62
C ALA A 99 -12.09 11.14 -11.98
N ALA A 100 -11.00 10.57 -11.67
CA ALA A 100 -10.80 9.27 -12.14
C ALA A 100 -11.49 8.29 -11.32
N GLU A 101 -11.81 8.21 -11.21
CA GLU A 101 -12.26 7.16 -10.93
C GLU A 101 -12.69 6.67 -10.61
#